data_2476774214c07ca182bbb1997bdbb481
#
_entry.id   2476774214c07ca182bbb1997bdbb481
#
_cell.length_a   1.000
_cell.length_b   1.000
_cell.length_c   1.000
_cell.angle_alpha   90.00
_cell.angle_beta   90.00
_cell.angle_gamma   90.00
#
_symmetry.space_group_name_H-M   'P 1'
#
loop_
_entity.id
_entity.type
_entity.pdbx_description
1 polymer ?
#
loop_
_entity_poly.entity_id
_entity_poly.type
_entity_poly.pdbx_seq_one_letter_code
_entity_poly.pdbx_strand_id
1 'polypeptide(L)'
;MDISDIEYHDEFVLVVDDEDFIREPIVEMLKRLGFQVDSASNGQIALKALREKPYTFLLTDIRMPKMDGLELIKTAERDCPHVSMIAMTGYTKDYKYIDVINAGATDFINKPFGIGELEAKIRRAIIERNTKDELNKLSITDSLTNLYNQRHFYAQLENEITRAERQNHPLGLILLDLDNFKNYNDTHGHLAGDELLQKVGEIINLKIRQGVDSGYRYGGDEFAIVLIDADESICQVIGERIEKGIEDECSLGASLGYAYFSKGMKFDEFVESADQQLYNSKKKKANHGT
;
A
#
# COMPACT_ATOMS: atom_id res chain seq x y z
N MET A 1 7.36 11.97 19.95
CA MET A 1 7.53 13.19 19.14
C MET A 1 6.82 14.33 19.88
N ASP A 2 7.56 15.36 20.28
CA ASP A 2 6.96 16.49 20.99
C ASP A 2 6.05 17.23 19.98
N ILE A 3 4.85 17.59 20.40
CA ILE A 3 3.80 18.17 19.52
C ILE A 3 4.22 19.54 18.96
N SER A 4 5.33 20.12 19.48
CA SER A 4 5.91 21.40 19.07
C SER A 4 6.75 21.41 17.80
N ASP A 5 7.18 20.23 17.27
CA ASP A 5 8.25 20.13 16.27
C ASP A 5 7.77 19.69 14.87
N ILE A 6 6.49 19.90 14.52
CA ILE A 6 6.01 19.60 13.17
C ILE A 6 6.45 20.74 12.23
N GLU A 7 7.39 20.42 11.35
CA GLU A 7 7.78 21.31 10.25
C GLU A 7 6.85 21.07 9.05
N TYR A 8 6.37 22.14 8.42
CA TYR A 8 5.39 22.06 7.33
C TYR A 8 6.00 22.17 5.93
N HIS A 9 7.32 22.35 5.82
CA HIS A 9 7.98 22.61 4.55
C HIS A 9 7.93 21.43 3.57
N ASP A 10 7.73 20.22 4.08
CA ASP A 10 7.57 19.00 3.27
C ASP A 10 6.12 18.73 2.86
N GLU A 11 5.18 19.54 3.38
CA GLU A 11 3.78 19.39 3.08
C GLU A 11 3.37 20.29 1.91
N PHE A 12 2.73 19.70 0.91
CA PHE A 12 2.28 20.38 -0.29
C PHE A 12 0.74 20.40 -0.34
N VAL A 13 0.16 21.60 -0.22
CA VAL A 13 -1.27 21.81 -0.11
C VAL A 13 -1.84 22.37 -1.41
N LEU A 14 -2.89 21.77 -1.93
CA LEU A 14 -3.71 22.32 -3.01
C LEU A 14 -4.97 22.95 -2.43
N VAL A 15 -5.12 24.27 -2.57
CA VAL A 15 -6.31 25.03 -2.14
C VAL A 15 -7.26 25.23 -3.31
N VAL A 16 -8.52 24.81 -3.14
CA VAL A 16 -9.53 24.87 -4.20
C VAL A 16 -10.76 25.65 -3.74
N ASP A 17 -11.04 26.74 -4.40
CA ASP A 17 -12.20 27.59 -4.15
C ASP A 17 -12.44 28.40 -5.43
N ASP A 18 -13.67 28.60 -5.85
CA ASP A 18 -13.98 29.36 -7.05
C ASP A 18 -13.94 30.89 -6.82
N GLU A 19 -13.98 31.33 -5.55
CA GLU A 19 -13.93 32.71 -5.16
C GLU A 19 -12.51 33.14 -4.79
N ASP A 20 -11.86 33.96 -5.64
CA ASP A 20 -10.47 34.42 -5.43
C ASP A 20 -10.29 35.14 -4.08
N PHE A 21 -11.26 35.91 -3.64
CA PHE A 21 -11.20 36.67 -2.37
C PHE A 21 -11.27 35.75 -1.13
N ILE A 22 -11.69 34.48 -1.29
CA ILE A 22 -11.62 33.45 -0.24
C ILE A 22 -10.33 32.63 -0.40
N ARG A 23 -9.99 32.26 -1.62
CA ARG A 23 -8.85 31.37 -1.93
C ARG A 23 -7.51 32.02 -1.59
N GLU A 24 -7.29 33.28 -2.02
CA GLU A 24 -6.01 33.96 -1.83
C GLU A 24 -5.62 34.14 -0.34
N PRO A 25 -6.50 34.58 0.57
CA PRO A 25 -6.17 34.63 2.00
C PRO A 25 -5.79 33.30 2.61
N ILE A 26 -6.42 32.20 2.19
CA ILE A 26 -6.11 30.84 2.67
C ILE A 26 -4.71 30.43 2.20
N VAL A 27 -4.38 30.67 0.94
CA VAL A 27 -3.04 30.44 0.39
C VAL A 27 -1.98 31.20 1.18
N GLU A 28 -2.24 32.49 1.47
CA GLU A 28 -1.32 33.32 2.26
C GLU A 28 -1.17 32.83 3.72
N MET A 29 -2.27 32.38 4.35
CA MET A 29 -2.21 31.78 5.69
C MET A 29 -1.31 30.55 5.72
N LEU A 30 -1.47 29.63 4.77
CA LEU A 30 -0.68 28.41 4.69
C LEU A 30 0.79 28.66 4.37
N LYS A 31 1.08 29.61 3.47
CA LYS A 31 2.47 30.02 3.18
C LYS A 31 3.17 30.62 4.41
N ARG A 32 2.45 31.40 5.23
CA ARG A 32 2.99 31.95 6.49
C ARG A 32 3.30 30.87 7.52
N LEU A 33 2.59 29.74 7.48
CA LEU A 33 2.87 28.57 8.33
C LEU A 33 4.02 27.70 7.79
N GLY A 34 4.52 27.98 6.59
CA GLY A 34 5.66 27.26 6.00
C GLY A 34 5.29 26.15 5.03
N PHE A 35 4.01 26.01 4.65
CA PHE A 35 3.57 25.03 3.64
C PHE A 35 3.99 25.43 2.22
N GLN A 36 4.22 24.44 1.36
CA GLN A 36 4.19 24.62 -0.08
C GLN A 36 2.72 24.65 -0.53
N VAL A 37 2.32 25.65 -1.32
CA VAL A 37 0.90 25.86 -1.64
C VAL A 37 0.71 26.22 -3.10
N ASP A 38 -0.14 25.44 -3.78
CA ASP A 38 -0.75 25.80 -5.05
C ASP A 38 -2.26 26.05 -4.87
N SER A 39 -2.90 26.61 -5.89
CA SER A 39 -4.35 26.82 -5.85
C SER A 39 -5.03 26.52 -7.18
N ALA A 40 -6.30 26.18 -7.13
CA ALA A 40 -7.16 25.95 -8.27
C ALA A 40 -8.53 26.63 -8.10
N SER A 41 -9.12 27.11 -9.20
CA SER A 41 -10.41 27.82 -9.18
C SER A 41 -11.63 26.92 -9.41
N ASN A 42 -11.47 25.62 -9.53
CA ASN A 42 -12.55 24.64 -9.62
C ASN A 42 -12.02 23.20 -9.49
N GLY A 43 -12.93 22.25 -9.27
CA GLY A 43 -12.59 20.83 -9.06
C GLY A 43 -11.91 20.17 -10.26
N GLN A 44 -12.22 20.54 -11.50
CA GLN A 44 -11.59 19.93 -12.69
C GLN A 44 -10.10 20.30 -12.80
N ILE A 45 -9.76 21.58 -12.55
CA ILE A 45 -8.37 22.02 -12.53
C ILE A 45 -7.63 21.36 -11.36
N ALA A 46 -8.26 21.27 -10.20
CA ALA A 46 -7.70 20.62 -9.02
C ALA A 46 -7.39 19.14 -9.26
N LEU A 47 -8.33 18.39 -9.86
CA LEU A 47 -8.13 16.97 -10.14
C LEU A 47 -6.98 16.73 -11.13
N LYS A 48 -6.83 17.60 -12.13
CA LYS A 48 -5.67 17.53 -13.03
C LYS A 48 -4.37 17.79 -12.27
N ALA A 49 -4.33 18.82 -11.42
CA ALA A 49 -3.16 19.14 -10.62
C ALA A 49 -2.76 18.00 -9.67
N LEU A 50 -3.75 17.36 -8.98
CA LEU A 50 -3.53 16.22 -8.08
C LEU A 50 -2.86 15.02 -8.78
N ARG A 51 -3.12 14.82 -10.07
CA ARG A 51 -2.51 13.74 -10.86
C ARG A 51 -1.09 14.07 -11.36
N GLU A 52 -0.76 15.37 -11.45
CA GLU A 52 0.51 15.85 -12.02
C GLU A 52 1.58 16.13 -10.95
N LYS A 53 1.18 16.41 -9.71
CA LYS A 53 2.09 16.82 -8.63
C LYS A 53 1.81 16.06 -7.32
N PRO A 54 2.83 15.84 -6.47
CA PRO A 54 2.71 15.06 -5.24
C PRO A 54 2.14 15.88 -4.08
N TYR A 55 0.90 16.32 -4.18
CA TYR A 55 0.24 16.99 -3.05
C TYR A 55 0.04 16.02 -1.89
N THR A 56 0.18 16.53 -0.68
CA THR A 56 -0.10 15.82 0.57
C THR A 56 -1.45 16.21 1.17
N PHE A 57 -1.93 17.39 0.83
CA PHE A 57 -3.22 17.91 1.27
C PHE A 57 -4.04 18.51 0.12
N LEU A 58 -5.35 18.26 0.16
CA LEU A 58 -6.37 18.96 -0.60
C LEU A 58 -7.27 19.72 0.37
N LEU A 59 -7.34 21.02 0.23
CA LEU A 59 -8.27 21.89 0.95
C LEU A 59 -9.28 22.44 -0.06
N THR A 60 -10.53 21.97 -0.04
CA THR A 60 -11.51 22.30 -1.10
C THR A 60 -12.80 22.88 -0.55
N ASP A 61 -13.32 23.93 -1.17
CA ASP A 61 -14.70 24.32 -0.97
C ASP A 61 -15.64 23.22 -1.49
N ILE A 62 -16.81 23.10 -0.86
CA ILE A 62 -17.84 22.12 -1.28
C ILE A 62 -18.62 22.65 -2.49
N ARG A 63 -18.98 23.94 -2.48
CA ARG A 63 -19.83 24.54 -3.53
C ARG A 63 -19.01 25.23 -4.60
N MET A 64 -18.75 24.57 -5.68
CA MET A 64 -18.02 25.13 -6.81
C MET A 64 -18.74 24.78 -8.13
N PRO A 65 -18.64 25.63 -9.16
CA PRO A 65 -19.17 25.34 -10.48
C PRO A 65 -18.38 24.23 -11.17
N LYS A 66 -19.03 23.52 -12.13
CA LYS A 66 -18.49 22.46 -12.99
C LYS A 66 -18.29 21.12 -12.29
N MET A 67 -17.48 21.06 -11.26
CA MET A 67 -17.23 19.92 -10.39
C MET A 67 -17.25 20.42 -8.95
N ASP A 68 -18.20 19.96 -8.16
CA ASP A 68 -18.30 20.34 -6.76
C ASP A 68 -17.24 19.65 -5.90
N GLY A 69 -17.05 20.13 -4.66
CA GLY A 69 -15.99 19.62 -3.78
C GLY A 69 -16.23 18.18 -3.33
N LEU A 70 -17.48 17.71 -3.23
CA LEU A 70 -17.75 16.32 -2.87
C LEU A 70 -17.43 15.37 -4.02
N GLU A 71 -17.73 15.75 -5.26
CA GLU A 71 -17.34 15.00 -6.44
C GLU A 71 -15.82 14.95 -6.60
N LEU A 72 -15.14 16.09 -6.33
CA LEU A 72 -13.68 16.17 -6.32
C LEU A 72 -13.08 15.23 -5.27
N ILE A 73 -13.58 15.26 -4.02
CA ILE A 73 -13.10 14.40 -2.92
C ILE A 73 -13.29 12.92 -3.27
N LYS A 74 -14.48 12.50 -3.73
CA LYS A 74 -14.74 11.11 -4.13
C LYS A 74 -13.80 10.62 -5.23
N THR A 75 -13.50 11.50 -6.20
CA THR A 75 -12.62 11.13 -7.30
C THR A 75 -11.17 11.09 -6.84
N ALA A 76 -10.75 12.04 -5.99
CA ALA A 76 -9.40 12.10 -5.45
C ALA A 76 -9.12 10.95 -4.46
N GLU A 77 -10.10 10.52 -3.65
CA GLU A 77 -9.99 9.34 -2.78
C GLU A 77 -9.60 8.08 -3.55
N ARG A 78 -10.21 7.89 -4.71
CA ARG A 78 -9.91 6.74 -5.58
C ARG A 78 -8.58 6.87 -6.32
N ASP A 79 -8.29 8.06 -6.87
CA ASP A 79 -7.15 8.28 -7.77
C ASP A 79 -5.85 8.65 -7.02
N CYS A 80 -5.98 9.25 -5.83
CA CYS A 80 -4.88 9.78 -5.02
C CYS A 80 -5.09 9.49 -3.51
N PRO A 81 -5.19 8.22 -3.07
CA PRO A 81 -5.58 7.83 -1.70
C PRO A 81 -4.57 8.27 -0.61
N HIS A 82 -3.40 8.75 -1.00
CA HIS A 82 -2.38 9.30 -0.08
C HIS A 82 -2.61 10.76 0.31
N VAL A 83 -3.54 11.46 -0.36
CA VAL A 83 -3.82 12.87 -0.11
C VAL A 83 -4.82 13.01 1.02
N SER A 84 -4.47 13.75 2.08
CA SER A 84 -5.41 14.10 3.15
C SER A 84 -6.34 15.21 2.67
N MET A 85 -7.65 15.01 2.76
CA MET A 85 -8.64 15.92 2.19
C MET A 85 -9.46 16.62 3.26
N ILE A 86 -9.44 17.95 3.28
CA ILE A 86 -10.22 18.78 4.19
C ILE A 86 -11.22 19.60 3.39
N ALA A 87 -12.50 19.41 3.68
CA ALA A 87 -13.56 20.20 3.06
C ALA A 87 -13.78 21.51 3.77
N MET A 88 -13.88 22.62 3.03
CA MET A 88 -14.31 23.92 3.55
C MET A 88 -15.81 24.10 3.31
N THR A 89 -16.58 24.41 4.32
CA THR A 89 -18.04 24.56 4.21
C THR A 89 -18.53 25.87 4.78
N GLY A 90 -19.39 26.58 4.06
CA GLY A 90 -20.20 27.64 4.61
C GLY A 90 -21.41 27.06 5.38
N TYR A 91 -21.95 27.81 6.34
CA TYR A 91 -23.14 27.45 7.11
C TYR A 91 -24.34 27.19 6.16
N THR A 92 -24.51 25.94 5.69
CA THR A 92 -25.68 25.57 4.87
C THR A 92 -26.27 24.24 5.34
N LYS A 93 -27.61 24.21 5.40
CA LYS A 93 -28.41 23.06 5.82
C LYS A 93 -28.35 21.89 4.83
N ASP A 94 -27.64 22.03 3.71
CA ASP A 94 -27.75 21.11 2.57
C ASP A 94 -26.74 19.95 2.60
N TYR A 95 -25.65 20.07 3.34
CA TYR A 95 -24.67 18.99 3.50
C TYR A 95 -24.48 18.65 4.98
N LYS A 96 -24.72 17.38 5.30
CA LYS A 96 -24.46 16.88 6.64
C LYS A 96 -22.98 16.49 6.74
N TYR A 97 -22.39 16.65 7.90
CA TYR A 97 -21.04 16.16 8.24
C TYR A 97 -20.75 14.75 7.71
N ILE A 98 -21.72 13.87 7.87
CA ILE A 98 -21.60 12.47 7.45
C ILE A 98 -21.43 12.32 5.94
N ASP A 99 -22.01 13.21 5.13
CA ASP A 99 -21.91 13.13 3.67
C ASP A 99 -20.50 13.48 3.19
N VAL A 100 -19.85 14.43 3.88
CA VAL A 100 -18.47 14.86 3.59
C VAL A 100 -17.47 13.75 3.95
N ILE A 101 -17.63 13.15 5.13
CA ILE A 101 -16.75 12.04 5.57
C ILE A 101 -16.96 10.79 4.71
N ASN A 102 -18.22 10.46 4.38
CA ASN A 102 -18.52 9.33 3.48
C ASN A 102 -18.03 9.55 2.04
N ALA A 103 -17.75 10.79 1.65
CA ALA A 103 -17.12 11.10 0.38
C ALA A 103 -15.60 10.82 0.36
N GLY A 104 -14.98 10.55 1.52
CA GLY A 104 -13.55 10.32 1.66
C GLY A 104 -12.77 11.50 2.28
N ALA A 105 -13.45 12.56 2.76
CA ALA A 105 -12.75 13.65 3.43
C ALA A 105 -12.18 13.20 4.78
N THR A 106 -10.94 13.57 5.07
CA THR A 106 -10.28 13.34 6.36
C THR A 106 -10.93 14.19 7.45
N ASP A 107 -11.28 15.44 7.14
CA ASP A 107 -11.94 16.37 8.07
C ASP A 107 -12.67 17.48 7.28
N PHE A 108 -13.33 18.38 7.98
CA PHE A 108 -13.94 19.58 7.42
C PHE A 108 -13.70 20.79 8.30
N ILE A 109 -13.83 22.00 7.73
CA ILE A 109 -13.72 23.27 8.44
C ILE A 109 -14.85 24.22 8.02
N ASN A 110 -15.45 24.89 8.99
CA ASN A 110 -16.54 25.84 8.74
C ASN A 110 -16.01 27.23 8.42
N LYS A 111 -16.44 27.82 7.31
CA LYS A 111 -16.20 29.24 6.99
C LYS A 111 -17.14 30.15 7.79
N PRO A 112 -16.66 31.27 8.34
CA PRO A 112 -15.28 31.77 8.33
C PRO A 112 -14.41 31.09 9.40
N PHE A 113 -13.15 30.82 9.10
CA PHE A 113 -12.16 30.24 10.02
C PHE A 113 -10.89 31.10 10.10
N GLY A 114 -10.17 30.98 11.20
CA GLY A 114 -8.87 31.61 11.39
C GLY A 114 -7.71 30.67 11.13
N ILE A 115 -6.50 31.26 11.01
CA ILE A 115 -5.25 30.49 10.78
C ILE A 115 -5.01 29.41 11.83
N GLY A 116 -5.32 29.69 13.10
CA GLY A 116 -5.11 28.68 14.17
C GLY A 116 -6.05 27.49 14.10
N GLU A 117 -7.31 27.69 13.62
CA GLU A 117 -8.24 26.58 13.43
C GLU A 117 -7.82 25.70 12.25
N LEU A 118 -7.42 26.33 11.13
CA LEU A 118 -6.92 25.62 9.95
C LEU A 118 -5.65 24.84 10.29
N GLU A 119 -4.69 25.48 10.96
CA GLU A 119 -3.46 24.83 11.41
C GLU A 119 -3.75 23.62 12.31
N ALA A 120 -4.65 23.76 13.29
CA ALA A 120 -4.97 22.67 14.19
C ALA A 120 -5.54 21.43 13.46
N LYS A 121 -6.38 21.63 12.43
CA LYS A 121 -6.93 20.56 11.64
C LYS A 121 -5.89 19.86 10.75
N ILE A 122 -5.05 20.62 10.07
CA ILE A 122 -3.96 20.07 9.27
C ILE A 122 -2.98 19.31 10.17
N ARG A 123 -2.58 19.90 11.28
CA ARG A 123 -1.70 19.25 12.26
C ARG A 123 -2.25 17.93 12.77
N ARG A 124 -3.53 17.87 13.08
CA ARG A 124 -4.20 16.63 13.48
C ARG A 124 -4.13 15.57 12.38
N ALA A 125 -4.41 15.95 11.14
CA ALA A 125 -4.34 15.01 10.01
C ALA A 125 -2.90 14.50 9.76
N ILE A 126 -1.88 15.35 9.95
CA ILE A 126 -0.47 14.93 9.89
C ILE A 126 -0.15 13.90 11.00
N ILE A 127 -0.56 14.17 12.24
CA ILE A 127 -0.34 13.26 13.36
C ILE A 127 -1.03 11.91 13.12
N GLU A 128 -2.28 11.91 12.68
CA GLU A 128 -3.05 10.70 12.39
C GLU A 128 -2.39 9.88 11.27
N ARG A 129 -1.94 10.54 10.18
CA ARG A 129 -1.20 9.90 9.09
C ARG A 129 0.11 9.28 9.57
N ASN A 130 0.94 10.06 10.27
CA ASN A 130 2.23 9.60 10.78
C ASN A 130 2.09 8.44 11.79
N THR A 131 1.08 8.52 12.66
CA THR A 131 0.77 7.43 13.61
C THR A 131 0.35 6.15 12.90
N LYS A 132 -0.49 6.27 11.86
CA LYS A 132 -0.88 5.14 11.03
C LYS A 132 0.31 4.51 10.31
N ASP A 133 1.20 5.34 9.77
CA ASP A 133 2.42 4.88 9.11
C ASP A 133 3.41 4.21 10.08
N GLU A 134 3.55 4.73 11.31
CA GLU A 134 4.35 4.07 12.35
C GLU A 134 3.74 2.73 12.78
N LEU A 135 2.43 2.67 12.96
CA LEU A 135 1.74 1.40 13.26
C LEU A 135 1.92 0.38 12.12
N ASN A 136 1.80 0.84 10.87
CA ASN A 136 2.07 -0.01 9.71
C ASN A 136 3.53 -0.47 9.65
N LYS A 137 4.48 0.37 10.04
CA LYS A 137 5.90 -0.01 10.16
C LYS A 137 6.16 -1.02 11.27
N LEU A 138 5.38 -0.99 12.34
CA LEU A 138 5.49 -1.94 13.45
C LEU A 138 4.74 -3.26 13.16
N SER A 139 3.78 -3.26 12.25
CA SER A 139 3.09 -4.48 11.82
C SER A 139 4.08 -5.39 11.10
N ILE A 140 4.12 -6.66 11.50
CA ILE A 140 4.90 -7.72 10.83
C ILE A 140 4.09 -8.50 9.80
N THR A 141 2.78 -8.24 9.72
CA THR A 141 1.86 -8.93 8.82
C THR A 141 1.38 -8.02 7.70
N ASP A 142 1.08 -8.61 6.55
CA ASP A 142 0.36 -7.99 5.45
C ASP A 142 -1.15 -7.98 5.76
N SER A 143 -1.77 -6.82 5.70
CA SER A 143 -3.16 -6.62 6.12
C SER A 143 -4.19 -7.27 5.17
N LEU A 144 -3.80 -7.57 3.93
CA LEU A 144 -4.69 -8.20 2.95
C LEU A 144 -4.67 -9.72 3.09
N THR A 145 -3.48 -10.33 3.13
CA THR A 145 -3.29 -11.78 3.05
C THR A 145 -3.11 -12.47 4.40
N ASN A 146 -2.92 -11.71 5.49
CA ASN A 146 -2.54 -12.20 6.82
C ASN A 146 -1.24 -13.02 6.87
N LEU A 147 -0.47 -13.07 5.80
CA LEU A 147 0.90 -13.54 5.80
C LEU A 147 1.82 -12.50 6.45
N TYR A 148 3.06 -12.87 6.74
CA TYR A 148 4.06 -11.87 7.10
C TYR A 148 4.33 -10.93 5.91
N ASN A 149 4.68 -9.67 6.18
CA ASN A 149 4.99 -8.70 5.14
C ASN A 149 6.46 -8.80 4.66
N GLN A 150 6.75 -8.14 3.55
CA GLN A 150 8.08 -8.10 2.94
C GLN A 150 9.18 -7.66 3.93
N ARG A 151 8.89 -6.66 4.77
CA ARG A 151 9.85 -6.17 5.76
C ARG A 151 10.24 -7.25 6.76
N HIS A 152 9.26 -8.01 7.24
CA HIS A 152 9.51 -9.12 8.16
C HIS A 152 10.25 -10.27 7.46
N PHE A 153 10.00 -10.50 6.17
CA PHE A 153 10.74 -11.46 5.36
C PHE A 153 12.24 -11.19 5.39
N TYR A 154 12.67 -9.98 5.08
CA TYR A 154 14.10 -9.63 5.06
C TYR A 154 14.74 -9.84 6.42
N ALA A 155 14.11 -9.33 7.48
CA ALA A 155 14.65 -9.45 8.83
C ALA A 155 14.72 -10.92 9.31
N GLN A 156 13.69 -11.72 9.01
CA GLN A 156 13.65 -13.11 9.43
C GLN A 156 14.58 -13.98 8.61
N LEU A 157 14.68 -13.79 7.29
CA LEU A 157 15.58 -14.58 6.46
C LEU A 157 17.06 -14.38 6.83
N GLU A 158 17.49 -13.14 7.14
CA GLU A 158 18.84 -12.88 7.67
C GLU A 158 19.12 -13.65 8.96
N ASN A 159 18.14 -13.67 9.87
CA ASN A 159 18.25 -14.42 11.13
C ASN A 159 18.37 -15.94 10.88
N GLU A 160 17.54 -16.48 9.98
CA GLU A 160 17.54 -17.92 9.68
C GLU A 160 18.81 -18.34 8.92
N ILE A 161 19.35 -17.52 8.01
CA ILE A 161 20.65 -17.74 7.37
C ILE A 161 21.74 -17.82 8.44
N THR A 162 21.79 -16.86 9.36
CA THR A 162 22.78 -16.86 10.45
C THR A 162 22.64 -18.11 11.32
N ARG A 163 21.42 -18.55 11.57
CA ARG A 163 21.11 -19.75 12.37
C ARG A 163 21.51 -21.02 11.62
N ALA A 164 21.15 -21.13 10.33
CA ALA A 164 21.50 -22.25 9.46
C ALA A 164 23.01 -22.42 9.37
N GLU A 165 23.75 -21.33 9.24
CA GLU A 165 25.21 -21.36 9.21
C GLU A 165 25.84 -21.86 10.50
N ARG A 166 25.33 -21.43 11.67
CA ARG A 166 25.83 -21.85 12.98
C ARG A 166 25.49 -23.28 13.31
N GLN A 167 24.28 -23.72 13.02
CA GLN A 167 23.75 -25.02 13.41
C GLN A 167 23.90 -26.08 12.32
N ASN A 168 24.32 -25.68 11.13
CA ASN A 168 24.46 -26.54 9.94
C ASN A 168 23.17 -27.30 9.61
N HIS A 169 22.02 -26.63 9.73
CA HIS A 169 20.73 -27.20 9.31
C HIS A 169 20.30 -26.70 7.93
N PRO A 170 19.53 -27.48 7.18
CA PRO A 170 19.04 -27.07 5.86
C PRO A 170 18.04 -25.92 5.98
N LEU A 171 18.13 -24.97 5.03
CA LEU A 171 17.21 -23.86 4.91
C LEU A 171 16.80 -23.72 3.45
N GLY A 172 15.52 -23.69 3.20
CA GLY A 172 14.94 -23.52 1.88
C GLY A 172 14.19 -22.20 1.72
N LEU A 173 14.21 -21.66 0.51
CA LEU A 173 13.42 -20.49 0.11
C LEU A 173 12.63 -20.84 -1.15
N ILE A 174 11.33 -20.54 -1.13
CA ILE A 174 10.49 -20.57 -2.32
C ILE A 174 10.03 -19.14 -2.59
N LEU A 175 10.24 -18.65 -3.81
CA LEU A 175 9.58 -17.48 -4.36
C LEU A 175 8.46 -17.92 -5.28
N LEU A 176 7.30 -17.29 -5.17
CA LEU A 176 6.09 -17.61 -5.91
C LEU A 176 5.51 -16.35 -6.52
N ASP A 177 5.02 -16.46 -7.75
CA ASP A 177 4.33 -15.37 -8.46
C ASP A 177 3.11 -15.97 -9.19
N LEU A 178 1.99 -15.22 -9.16
CA LEU A 178 0.74 -15.65 -9.76
C LEU A 178 0.74 -15.41 -11.27
N ASP A 179 0.56 -16.47 -12.04
CA ASP A 179 0.58 -16.40 -13.50
C ASP A 179 -0.61 -15.57 -14.01
N ASN A 180 -0.33 -14.53 -14.81
CA ASN A 180 -1.36 -13.66 -15.44
C ASN A 180 -2.28 -12.87 -14.46
N PHE A 181 -1.86 -12.62 -13.23
CA PHE A 181 -2.65 -11.89 -12.23
C PHE A 181 -3.14 -10.52 -12.72
N LYS A 182 -2.30 -9.78 -13.46
CA LYS A 182 -2.72 -8.50 -14.05
C LYS A 182 -3.92 -8.67 -14.98
N ASN A 183 -3.92 -9.68 -15.86
CA ASN A 183 -5.04 -9.95 -16.76
C ASN A 183 -6.30 -10.39 -15.98
N TYR A 184 -6.13 -11.09 -14.88
CA TYR A 184 -7.23 -11.42 -13.96
C TYR A 184 -7.87 -10.15 -13.40
N ASN A 185 -7.06 -9.20 -12.90
CA ASN A 185 -7.54 -7.90 -12.42
C ASN A 185 -8.24 -7.08 -13.51
N ASP A 186 -7.66 -7.04 -14.71
CA ASP A 186 -8.23 -6.31 -15.85
C ASP A 186 -9.60 -6.88 -16.26
N THR A 187 -9.83 -8.19 -16.06
CA THR A 187 -11.06 -8.88 -16.42
C THR A 187 -12.13 -8.85 -15.31
N HIS A 188 -11.73 -9.04 -14.04
CA HIS A 188 -12.66 -9.23 -12.92
C HIS A 188 -12.71 -8.05 -11.95
N GLY A 189 -11.80 -7.08 -12.11
CA GLY A 189 -11.66 -5.91 -11.24
C GLY A 189 -10.75 -6.15 -10.02
N HIS A 190 -10.25 -5.07 -9.44
CA HIS A 190 -9.28 -5.12 -8.35
C HIS A 190 -9.81 -5.80 -7.07
N LEU A 191 -11.12 -5.66 -6.78
CA LEU A 191 -11.72 -6.32 -5.61
C LEU A 191 -11.63 -7.85 -5.72
N ALA A 192 -11.90 -8.41 -6.91
CA ALA A 192 -11.74 -9.85 -7.15
C ALA A 192 -10.28 -10.28 -7.07
N GLY A 193 -9.34 -9.43 -7.49
CA GLY A 193 -7.91 -9.66 -7.31
C GLY A 193 -7.49 -9.68 -5.84
N ASP A 194 -8.03 -8.79 -5.03
CA ASP A 194 -7.78 -8.77 -3.59
C ASP A 194 -8.33 -10.02 -2.90
N GLU A 195 -9.54 -10.47 -3.24
CA GLU A 195 -10.10 -11.74 -2.75
C GLU A 195 -9.24 -12.94 -3.13
N LEU A 196 -8.73 -12.95 -4.35
CA LEU A 196 -7.82 -13.99 -4.83
C LEU A 196 -6.49 -13.99 -4.04
N LEU A 197 -5.90 -12.82 -3.80
CA LEU A 197 -4.67 -12.71 -2.99
C LEU A 197 -4.89 -13.17 -1.55
N GLN A 198 -6.04 -12.86 -0.94
CA GLN A 198 -6.43 -13.37 0.38
C GLN A 198 -6.48 -14.90 0.38
N LYS A 199 -7.11 -15.47 -0.64
CA LYS A 199 -7.23 -16.92 -0.79
C LYS A 199 -5.87 -17.60 -0.95
N VAL A 200 -4.97 -17.03 -1.74
CA VAL A 200 -3.59 -17.51 -1.88
C VAL A 200 -2.85 -17.48 -0.53
N GLY A 201 -3.02 -16.40 0.25
CA GLY A 201 -2.46 -16.32 1.59
C GLY A 201 -2.95 -17.44 2.52
N GLU A 202 -4.25 -17.75 2.49
CA GLU A 202 -4.84 -18.87 3.23
C GLU A 202 -4.24 -20.21 2.81
N ILE A 203 -4.12 -20.45 1.48
CA ILE A 203 -3.54 -21.68 0.93
C ILE A 203 -2.11 -21.85 1.40
N ILE A 204 -1.27 -20.82 1.28
CA ILE A 204 0.11 -20.88 1.75
C ILE A 204 0.15 -21.26 3.23
N ASN A 205 -0.59 -20.56 4.09
CA ASN A 205 -0.64 -20.85 5.52
C ASN A 205 -1.10 -22.30 5.83
N LEU A 206 -2.02 -22.85 5.05
CA LEU A 206 -2.53 -24.22 5.26
C LEU A 206 -1.56 -25.30 4.76
N LYS A 207 -0.73 -25.00 3.77
CA LYS A 207 0.15 -26.00 3.12
C LYS A 207 1.57 -26.05 3.70
N ILE A 208 2.01 -25.03 4.42
CA ILE A 208 3.30 -25.00 5.13
C ILE A 208 3.20 -25.70 6.50
N ARG A 209 4.34 -26.01 7.10
CA ARG A 209 4.39 -26.64 8.44
C ARG A 209 4.20 -25.56 9.51
N GLN A 210 3.09 -25.64 10.23
CA GLN A 210 2.75 -24.67 11.27
C GLN A 210 3.80 -24.61 12.39
N GLY A 211 4.20 -23.40 12.77
CA GLY A 211 5.21 -23.17 13.82
C GLY A 211 6.66 -23.47 13.41
N VAL A 212 6.89 -23.89 12.18
CA VAL A 212 8.22 -24.19 11.60
C VAL A 212 8.49 -23.28 10.42
N ASP A 213 7.62 -23.34 9.40
CA ASP A 213 7.77 -22.58 8.17
C ASP A 213 7.03 -21.24 8.26
N SER A 214 7.39 -20.30 7.40
CA SER A 214 6.76 -18.98 7.38
C SER A 214 6.46 -18.54 5.95
N GLY A 215 5.24 -18.03 5.73
CA GLY A 215 4.78 -17.46 4.49
C GLY A 215 4.77 -15.93 4.54
N TYR A 216 5.12 -15.30 3.43
CA TYR A 216 5.26 -13.85 3.31
C TYR A 216 4.60 -13.35 2.03
N ARG A 217 3.97 -12.18 2.07
CA ARG A 217 3.69 -11.43 0.85
C ARG A 217 4.90 -10.57 0.53
N TYR A 218 5.57 -10.90 -0.59
CA TYR A 218 6.81 -10.27 -1.00
C TYR A 218 6.57 -8.94 -1.73
N GLY A 219 5.49 -8.85 -2.51
CA GLY A 219 5.04 -7.62 -3.17
C GLY A 219 3.94 -7.93 -4.19
N GLY A 220 2.97 -7.05 -4.37
CA GLY A 220 1.91 -7.25 -5.38
C GLY A 220 1.27 -8.63 -5.34
N ASP A 221 1.55 -9.44 -6.35
CA ASP A 221 1.17 -10.85 -6.56
C ASP A 221 2.32 -11.84 -6.28
N GLU A 222 3.40 -11.36 -5.66
CA GLU A 222 4.57 -12.15 -5.31
C GLU A 222 4.56 -12.58 -3.84
N PHE A 223 4.90 -13.82 -3.58
CA PHE A 223 4.96 -14.43 -2.26
C PHE A 223 6.32 -15.10 -2.04
N ALA A 224 6.72 -15.18 -0.77
CA ALA A 224 7.91 -15.91 -0.36
C ALA A 224 7.57 -16.90 0.75
N ILE A 225 8.24 -18.05 0.77
CA ILE A 225 8.09 -19.07 1.82
C ILE A 225 9.47 -19.47 2.30
N VAL A 226 9.73 -19.28 3.60
CA VAL A 226 10.98 -19.72 4.25
C VAL A 226 10.72 -21.05 4.95
N LEU A 227 11.51 -22.03 4.61
CA LEU A 227 11.38 -23.40 5.07
C LEU A 227 12.58 -23.78 5.94
N ILE A 228 12.36 -23.98 7.23
CA ILE A 228 13.41 -24.30 8.22
C ILE A 228 13.55 -25.82 8.30
N ASP A 229 14.79 -26.33 8.45
CA ASP A 229 15.07 -27.75 8.45
C ASP A 229 14.46 -28.48 7.24
N ALA A 230 14.57 -27.87 6.07
CA ALA A 230 13.99 -28.37 4.81
C ALA A 230 15.07 -28.52 3.74
N ASP A 231 15.29 -29.75 3.33
CA ASP A 231 16.12 -30.07 2.19
C ASP A 231 15.35 -29.86 0.85
N GLU A 232 16.01 -30.11 -0.26
CA GLU A 232 15.43 -29.95 -1.59
C GLU A 232 14.12 -30.74 -1.77
N SER A 233 14.07 -31.95 -1.26
CA SER A 233 12.89 -32.84 -1.37
C SER A 233 11.69 -32.25 -0.62
N ILE A 234 11.90 -31.78 0.61
CA ILE A 234 10.85 -31.15 1.43
C ILE A 234 10.36 -29.85 0.77
N CYS A 235 11.27 -29.02 0.28
CA CYS A 235 10.93 -27.77 -0.42
C CYS A 235 10.06 -28.04 -1.66
N GLN A 236 10.42 -29.03 -2.48
CA GLN A 236 9.66 -29.39 -3.66
C GLN A 236 8.25 -29.89 -3.29
N VAL A 237 8.13 -30.78 -2.32
CA VAL A 237 6.83 -31.29 -1.85
C VAL A 237 5.92 -30.19 -1.33
N ILE A 238 6.48 -29.22 -0.59
CA ILE A 238 5.69 -28.09 -0.09
C ILE A 238 5.29 -27.15 -1.22
N GLY A 239 6.21 -26.83 -2.13
CA GLY A 239 5.93 -26.02 -3.30
C GLY A 239 4.84 -26.59 -4.20
N GLU A 240 4.95 -27.89 -4.56
CA GLU A 240 3.93 -28.60 -5.35
C GLU A 240 2.55 -28.59 -4.67
N ARG A 241 2.50 -28.74 -3.34
CA ARG A 241 1.23 -28.65 -2.59
C ARG A 241 0.61 -27.26 -2.63
N ILE A 242 1.44 -26.21 -2.59
CA ILE A 242 0.97 -24.82 -2.69
C ILE A 242 0.49 -24.55 -4.12
N GLU A 243 1.31 -24.88 -5.13
CA GLU A 243 0.97 -24.69 -6.54
C GLU A 243 -0.36 -25.36 -6.89
N LYS A 244 -0.51 -26.63 -6.52
CA LYS A 244 -1.74 -27.38 -6.74
C LYS A 244 -2.93 -26.79 -5.99
N GLY A 245 -2.73 -26.32 -4.74
CA GLY A 245 -3.79 -25.65 -3.97
C GLY A 245 -4.28 -24.39 -4.65
N ILE A 246 -3.37 -23.59 -5.21
CA ILE A 246 -3.71 -22.38 -5.96
C ILE A 246 -4.47 -22.74 -7.26
N GLU A 247 -4.00 -23.72 -8.00
CA GLU A 247 -4.66 -24.18 -9.22
C GLU A 247 -6.09 -24.69 -8.95
N ASP A 248 -6.25 -25.55 -7.93
CA ASP A 248 -7.52 -26.18 -7.59
C ASP A 248 -8.55 -25.16 -7.02
N GLU A 249 -8.12 -24.18 -6.19
CA GLU A 249 -9.02 -23.30 -5.45
C GLU A 249 -9.16 -21.90 -6.07
N CYS A 250 -8.17 -21.42 -6.85
CA CYS A 250 -8.17 -20.11 -7.46
C CYS A 250 -8.33 -20.13 -8.99
N SER A 251 -8.27 -21.31 -9.63
CA SER A 251 -8.30 -21.46 -11.10
C SER A 251 -7.24 -20.59 -11.81
N LEU A 252 -6.12 -20.34 -11.15
CA LEU A 252 -5.00 -19.55 -11.62
C LEU A 252 -3.71 -20.34 -11.41
N GLY A 253 -2.76 -20.23 -12.34
CA GLY A 253 -1.45 -20.85 -12.19
C GLY A 253 -0.55 -20.01 -11.27
N ALA A 254 0.46 -20.65 -10.71
CA ALA A 254 1.54 -19.98 -10.00
C ALA A 254 2.89 -20.51 -10.46
N SER A 255 3.85 -19.63 -10.70
CA SER A 255 5.23 -20.00 -10.99
C SER A 255 6.07 -19.98 -9.72
N LEU A 256 6.92 -20.98 -9.54
CA LEU A 256 7.76 -21.13 -8.36
C LEU A 256 9.25 -21.15 -8.72
N GLY A 257 10.06 -20.56 -7.85
CA GLY A 257 11.51 -20.64 -7.87
C GLY A 257 12.03 -21.07 -6.50
N TYR A 258 12.97 -21.99 -6.49
CA TYR A 258 13.51 -22.61 -5.29
C TYR A 258 14.96 -22.20 -5.08
N ALA A 259 15.36 -21.99 -3.85
CA ALA A 259 16.76 -21.90 -3.46
C ALA A 259 17.02 -22.71 -2.20
N TYR A 260 18.24 -23.23 -2.10
CA TYR A 260 18.71 -24.05 -0.99
C TYR A 260 19.97 -23.42 -0.43
N PHE A 261 19.92 -23.07 0.85
CA PHE A 261 21.06 -22.42 1.51
C PHE A 261 22.25 -23.37 1.59
N SER A 262 23.41 -22.89 1.19
CA SER A 262 24.69 -23.55 1.37
C SER A 262 25.61 -22.72 2.23
N LYS A 263 26.47 -23.38 3.00
CA LYS A 263 27.38 -22.71 3.95
C LYS A 263 28.25 -21.67 3.24
N GLY A 264 28.26 -20.46 3.77
CA GLY A 264 28.98 -19.31 3.22
C GLY A 264 28.22 -18.53 2.14
N MET A 265 27.02 -18.94 1.73
CA MET A 265 26.16 -18.22 0.82
C MET A 265 25.65 -16.94 1.50
N LYS A 266 25.70 -15.80 0.79
CA LYS A 266 25.18 -14.54 1.29
C LYS A 266 23.68 -14.44 1.08
N PHE A 267 23.05 -13.51 1.82
CA PHE A 267 21.63 -13.21 1.69
C PHE A 267 21.21 -12.94 0.24
N ASP A 268 21.91 -12.02 -0.43
CA ASP A 268 21.58 -11.62 -1.82
C ASP A 268 21.71 -12.81 -2.78
N GLU A 269 22.75 -13.62 -2.65
CA GLU A 269 22.99 -14.82 -3.48
C GLU A 269 21.86 -15.86 -3.30
N PHE A 270 21.36 -16.01 -2.07
CA PHE A 270 20.29 -16.94 -1.74
C PHE A 270 18.97 -16.52 -2.37
N VAL A 271 18.61 -15.24 -2.24
CA VAL A 271 17.38 -14.68 -2.85
C VAL A 271 17.49 -14.69 -4.38
N GLU A 272 18.63 -14.26 -4.93
CA GLU A 272 18.87 -14.21 -6.39
C GLU A 272 18.80 -15.59 -7.03
N SER A 273 19.24 -16.65 -6.32
CA SER A 273 19.10 -18.03 -6.77
C SER A 273 17.64 -18.46 -6.92
N ALA A 274 16.76 -18.10 -5.98
CA ALA A 274 15.32 -18.36 -6.07
C ALA A 274 14.67 -17.57 -7.20
N ASP A 275 15.01 -16.28 -7.33
CA ASP A 275 14.49 -15.39 -8.36
C ASP A 275 14.85 -15.89 -9.78
N GLN A 276 16.09 -16.31 -9.99
CA GLN A 276 16.52 -16.87 -11.28
C GLN A 276 15.74 -18.14 -11.65
N GLN A 277 15.44 -18.99 -10.68
CA GLN A 277 14.61 -20.18 -10.91
C GLN A 277 13.15 -19.82 -11.20
N LEU A 278 12.58 -18.85 -10.47
CA LEU A 278 11.24 -18.33 -10.73
C LEU A 278 11.13 -17.76 -12.15
N TYR A 279 12.08 -16.95 -12.56
CA TYR A 279 12.13 -16.40 -13.91
C TYR A 279 12.17 -17.50 -14.98
N ASN A 280 12.96 -18.57 -14.77
CA ASN A 280 13.03 -19.70 -15.69
C ASN A 280 11.72 -20.49 -15.73
N SER A 281 11.02 -20.64 -14.59
CA SER A 281 9.70 -21.25 -14.49
C SER A 281 8.66 -20.49 -15.31
N LYS A 282 8.60 -19.17 -15.14
CA LYS A 282 7.72 -18.27 -15.91
C LYS A 282 7.95 -18.41 -17.43
N LYS A 283 9.21 -18.42 -17.87
CA LYS A 283 9.55 -18.58 -19.29
C LYS A 283 9.10 -19.92 -19.87
N LYS A 284 9.25 -21.01 -19.12
CA LYS A 284 8.81 -22.34 -19.57
C LYS A 284 7.29 -22.36 -19.76
N LYS A 285 6.52 -21.82 -18.82
CA LYS A 285 5.05 -21.76 -18.90
C LYS A 285 4.59 -20.87 -20.05
N ALA A 286 5.21 -19.72 -20.27
CA ALA A 286 4.91 -18.83 -21.39
C ALA A 286 5.12 -19.51 -22.77
N ASN A 287 6.12 -20.38 -22.90
CA ASN A 287 6.41 -21.09 -24.13
C ASN A 287 5.52 -22.35 -24.37
N HIS A 288 4.78 -22.83 -23.37
CA HIS A 288 3.87 -24.00 -23.49
C HIS A 288 2.39 -23.58 -23.57
N GLY A 289 2.08 -22.30 -23.43
CA GLY A 289 0.73 -21.72 -23.48
C GLY A 289 0.35 -21.11 -24.83
N THR A 290 1.07 -21.44 -25.92
CA THR A 290 0.76 -21.07 -27.30
C THR A 290 0.23 -22.26 -28.09
#